data_3aa68dfafacab0b7285847ebc20313a8
#
_entry.id   3aa68dfafacab0b7285847ebc20313a8
#
_cell.length_a   1.000
_cell.length_b   1.000
_cell.length_c   1.000
_cell.angle_alpha   90.00
_cell.angle_beta   90.00
_cell.angle_gamma   90.00
#
_symmetry.space_group_name_H-M   'P 1'
#
loop_
_entity.id
_entity.type
_entity.pdbx_description
1 polymer ?
#
loop_
_entity_poly.entity_id
_entity_poly.type
_entity_poly.pdbx_seq_one_letter_code
_entity_poly.pdbx_strand_id
1 'polypeptide(L)'
;MKKFLKTDEWNIIEDSFQADRMRWSESIFSLGNGRFGQRGYFEEPYSSDSYRGTFVAGITFLDKTRVNWWKNGFPQFYTRIPNAPEWSRISLRLIDEELDLAQWDVDSFNRRLDMKAGISYRDVEVTSPRGNKLRLHVEHIADMARPNLCLIKYSVTSLNYAGKVSLVPTFDGDIAQHTEHPDEKIWNILRSGTTSDCAYLWTQTRREDAQTCYAMTYRFFKNNKETFANPIRIEKEKQTGFSVGIEVKPGDTATLIKYIGITSSLYYERQDLIEESISEARKAKSLGWDILEEEHRKAWQEIWDETDVTIEGDPEAQQGIRYNIYQLYQTYRGDDPRLNIGPKGFTGEKYGGNTYWNTELCCVPFFLLSTPKKIAENLLMYRYKQLPKAIENARKLGFGNGAALFPQVTGNGEECHSEWEITFEEIHRNNIIVYAILQHATLTGTLDYIARYGLEVMIAVSRFWSQRVSFSQPKQKYVILGVTGPNEYENNVDNNWYTNYSCMRCLKTTLSFLEIIARQYPDEYARVRRITNLNYAEESERWRDIIERIYFCLLYTS
;
A
#
# COMPACT_ATOMS: atom_id res chain seq x y z
N MET A 1 -28.98 -17.12 2.24
CA MET A 1 -28.52 -15.89 1.56
C MET A 1 -27.53 -16.32 0.48
N LYS A 2 -27.70 -15.91 -0.79
CA LYS A 2 -26.73 -16.26 -1.84
C LYS A 2 -25.39 -15.60 -1.49
N LYS A 3 -24.30 -16.38 -1.49
CA LYS A 3 -22.97 -15.83 -1.20
C LYS A 3 -22.59 -14.83 -2.30
N PHE A 4 -21.97 -13.74 -1.93
CA PHE A 4 -21.52 -12.70 -2.85
C PHE A 4 -20.39 -13.19 -3.76
N LEU A 5 -19.46 -13.98 -3.19
CA LEU A 5 -18.34 -14.56 -3.91
C LEU A 5 -18.48 -16.09 -3.91
N LYS A 6 -18.00 -16.73 -4.96
CA LYS A 6 -17.86 -18.18 -5.00
C LYS A 6 -16.64 -18.64 -4.21
N THR A 7 -16.76 -19.75 -3.54
CA THR A 7 -15.64 -20.42 -2.88
C THR A 7 -14.80 -21.15 -3.92
N ASP A 8 -13.51 -20.83 -3.97
CA ASP A 8 -12.49 -21.48 -4.80
C ASP A 8 -11.14 -21.31 -4.12
N GLU A 9 -10.33 -22.33 -4.07
CA GLU A 9 -9.08 -22.31 -3.30
C GLU A 9 -8.04 -21.33 -3.81
N TRP A 10 -8.06 -21.01 -5.11
CA TRP A 10 -7.07 -20.13 -5.75
C TRP A 10 -7.66 -18.89 -6.41
N ASN A 11 -8.98 -18.81 -6.49
CA ASN A 11 -9.63 -17.71 -7.17
C ASN A 11 -10.61 -16.98 -6.26
N ILE A 12 -10.68 -15.67 -6.43
CA ILE A 12 -11.82 -14.87 -5.99
C ILE A 12 -12.72 -14.70 -7.20
N ILE A 13 -13.98 -15.12 -7.08
CA ILE A 13 -14.92 -15.17 -8.23
C ILE A 13 -16.20 -14.43 -7.88
N GLU A 14 -16.57 -13.45 -8.70
CA GLU A 14 -17.86 -12.77 -8.73
C GLU A 14 -18.56 -13.13 -10.04
N ASP A 15 -19.67 -13.88 -9.95
CA ASP A 15 -20.37 -14.46 -11.12
C ASP A 15 -21.67 -13.74 -11.50
N SER A 16 -21.85 -12.53 -10.98
CA SER A 16 -23.00 -11.70 -11.30
C SER A 16 -22.67 -10.22 -11.07
N PHE A 17 -23.12 -9.36 -11.97
CA PHE A 17 -22.98 -7.91 -11.83
C PHE A 17 -23.90 -7.39 -10.72
N GLN A 18 -23.32 -6.69 -9.73
CA GLN A 18 -24.04 -6.11 -8.58
C GLN A 18 -23.62 -4.66 -8.40
N ALA A 19 -24.37 -3.75 -8.97
CA ALA A 19 -24.07 -2.32 -8.97
C ALA A 19 -24.00 -1.72 -7.55
N ASP A 20 -24.82 -2.20 -6.62
CA ASP A 20 -24.88 -1.78 -5.21
C ASP A 20 -23.67 -2.23 -4.37
N ARG A 21 -22.84 -3.15 -4.89
CA ARG A 21 -21.64 -3.67 -4.24
C ARG A 21 -20.34 -3.30 -4.95
N MET A 22 -20.42 -2.43 -5.95
CA MET A 22 -19.27 -2.11 -6.80
C MET A 22 -18.04 -1.70 -6.01
N ARG A 23 -18.16 -0.83 -5.01
CA ARG A 23 -17.04 -0.41 -4.16
C ARG A 23 -16.39 -1.53 -3.38
N TRP A 24 -17.14 -2.55 -2.98
CA TRP A 24 -16.59 -3.73 -2.30
C TRP A 24 -15.82 -4.61 -3.28
N SER A 25 -16.42 -4.86 -4.44
CA SER A 25 -15.79 -5.60 -5.51
C SER A 25 -14.48 -4.94 -5.95
N GLU A 26 -14.48 -3.63 -6.16
CA GLU A 26 -13.26 -2.87 -6.50
C GLU A 26 -12.14 -3.06 -5.47
N SER A 27 -12.48 -3.12 -4.17
CA SER A 27 -11.50 -3.37 -3.12
C SER A 27 -10.98 -4.80 -3.15
N ILE A 28 -11.88 -5.78 -3.31
CA ILE A 28 -11.54 -7.21 -3.28
C ILE A 28 -10.70 -7.63 -4.49
N PHE A 29 -10.99 -7.08 -5.66
CA PHE A 29 -10.28 -7.37 -6.92
C PHE A 29 -9.12 -6.41 -7.19
N SER A 30 -8.55 -5.80 -6.15
CA SER A 30 -7.35 -4.94 -6.29
C SER A 30 -6.15 -5.72 -6.80
N LEU A 31 -5.33 -5.04 -7.60
CA LEU A 31 -4.07 -5.54 -8.16
C LEU A 31 -2.92 -4.62 -7.74
N GLY A 32 -1.76 -5.20 -7.47
CA GLY A 32 -0.55 -4.46 -7.17
C GLY A 32 0.70 -5.32 -7.29
N ASN A 33 1.85 -4.67 -7.24
CA ASN A 33 3.15 -5.33 -7.30
C ASN A 33 4.17 -4.75 -6.31
N GLY A 34 3.70 -4.04 -5.28
CA GLY A 34 4.53 -3.39 -4.27
C GLY A 34 5.12 -2.05 -4.69
N ARG A 35 5.09 -1.68 -5.98
CA ARG A 35 5.52 -0.36 -6.50
C ARG A 35 4.34 0.52 -6.86
N PHE A 36 3.30 -0.07 -7.34
CA PHE A 36 2.01 0.55 -7.58
C PHE A 36 0.90 -0.47 -7.41
N GLY A 37 -0.30 0.03 -7.31
CA GLY A 37 -1.49 -0.80 -7.27
C GLY A 37 -2.73 -0.02 -7.63
N GLN A 38 -3.79 -0.75 -7.90
CA GLN A 38 -5.09 -0.19 -8.23
C GLN A 38 -6.22 -1.04 -7.69
N ARG A 39 -7.35 -0.41 -7.47
CA ARG A 39 -8.60 -1.09 -7.18
C ARG A 39 -9.13 -1.78 -8.44
N GLY A 40 -9.95 -2.79 -8.28
CA GLY A 40 -10.53 -3.54 -9.39
C GLY A 40 -11.75 -2.86 -10.03
N TYR A 41 -11.62 -1.57 -10.40
CA TYR A 41 -12.65 -0.86 -11.17
C TYR A 41 -12.57 -1.22 -12.66
N PHE A 42 -13.60 -0.86 -13.42
CA PHE A 42 -13.65 -1.12 -14.87
C PHE A 42 -12.77 -0.15 -15.65
N GLU A 43 -12.16 -0.63 -16.72
CA GLU A 43 -11.36 0.18 -17.65
C GLU A 43 -12.23 1.23 -18.36
N GLU A 44 -13.49 0.89 -18.61
CA GLU A 44 -14.47 1.78 -19.25
C GLU A 44 -14.98 2.86 -18.27
N PRO A 45 -15.54 3.96 -18.77
CA PRO A 45 -16.37 4.86 -17.98
C PRO A 45 -17.50 4.10 -17.28
N TYR A 46 -17.76 4.44 -16.03
CA TYR A 46 -18.87 3.89 -15.24
C TYR A 46 -19.56 5.03 -14.51
N SER A 47 -20.82 5.33 -14.89
CA SER A 47 -21.55 6.51 -14.42
C SER A 47 -22.27 6.32 -13.08
N SER A 48 -22.27 5.10 -12.52
CA SER A 48 -22.83 4.81 -11.20
C SER A 48 -21.78 4.86 -10.09
N ASP A 49 -22.14 4.41 -8.90
CA ASP A 49 -21.27 4.48 -7.72
C ASP A 49 -20.00 3.62 -7.87
N SER A 50 -18.86 4.25 -7.79
CA SER A 50 -17.52 3.65 -7.97
C SER A 50 -16.49 4.40 -7.16
N TYR A 51 -15.47 3.69 -6.72
CA TYR A 51 -14.29 4.27 -6.11
C TYR A 51 -13.04 3.90 -6.92
N ARG A 52 -12.83 4.59 -8.01
CA ARG A 52 -11.63 4.43 -8.85
C ARG A 52 -10.41 4.87 -8.07
N GLY A 53 -9.48 3.98 -7.84
CA GLY A 53 -8.27 4.26 -7.06
C GLY A 53 -7.04 3.61 -7.66
N THR A 54 -6.02 4.45 -7.87
CA THR A 54 -4.68 4.07 -8.31
C THR A 54 -3.67 4.65 -7.34
N PHE A 55 -2.62 3.91 -7.01
CA PHE A 55 -1.66 4.29 -5.98
C PHE A 55 -0.24 3.96 -6.43
N VAL A 56 0.70 4.87 -6.17
CA VAL A 56 2.14 4.65 -6.40
C VAL A 56 2.83 4.67 -5.03
N ALA A 57 3.52 3.59 -4.70
CA ALA A 57 4.15 3.40 -3.40
C ALA A 57 5.21 4.49 -3.14
N GLY A 58 5.20 5.04 -1.93
CA GLY A 58 6.14 6.07 -1.49
C GLY A 58 5.92 7.45 -2.13
N ILE A 59 4.90 7.62 -2.95
CA ILE A 59 4.48 8.93 -3.45
C ILE A 59 3.43 9.49 -2.50
N THR A 60 3.73 10.62 -1.90
CA THR A 60 2.91 11.28 -0.89
C THR A 60 2.63 12.72 -1.24
N PHE A 61 1.69 13.32 -0.56
CA PHE A 61 1.50 14.76 -0.52
C PHE A 61 1.32 15.24 0.92
N LEU A 62 1.66 16.50 1.17
CA LEU A 62 1.46 17.14 2.46
C LEU A 62 0.06 17.71 2.55
N ASP A 63 -0.76 17.13 3.43
CA ASP A 63 -2.05 17.67 3.80
C ASP A 63 -1.92 18.54 5.05
N LYS A 64 -2.74 19.60 5.16
CA LYS A 64 -2.72 20.49 6.31
C LYS A 64 -3.56 19.90 7.42
N THR A 65 -3.03 19.86 8.63
CA THR A 65 -3.80 19.47 9.82
C THR A 65 -4.97 20.44 10.00
N ARG A 66 -6.18 19.90 10.08
CA ARG A 66 -7.44 20.64 10.23
C ARG A 66 -8.14 20.15 11.48
N VAL A 67 -7.91 20.82 12.59
CA VAL A 67 -8.56 20.54 13.89
C VAL A 67 -9.29 21.78 14.36
N ASN A 68 -10.40 21.61 15.07
CA ASN A 68 -11.18 22.72 15.61
C ASN A 68 -10.43 23.46 16.72
N TRP A 69 -9.46 22.82 17.33
CA TRP A 69 -8.61 23.35 18.37
C TRP A 69 -7.21 22.77 18.23
N TRP A 70 -6.20 23.59 18.56
CA TRP A 70 -4.80 23.17 18.46
C TRP A 70 -4.33 22.55 19.78
N LYS A 71 -3.63 21.44 19.69
CA LYS A 71 -2.99 20.77 20.81
C LYS A 71 -1.49 20.67 20.57
N ASN A 72 -0.71 20.82 21.63
CA ASN A 72 0.73 20.64 21.55
C ASN A 72 1.05 19.22 21.04
N GLY A 73 1.97 19.11 20.11
CA GLY A 73 2.33 17.84 19.47
C GLY A 73 1.64 17.56 18.13
N PHE A 74 0.55 18.26 17.79
CA PHE A 74 0.00 18.16 16.42
C PHE A 74 0.97 18.71 15.40
N PRO A 75 1.21 18.01 14.25
CA PRO A 75 1.97 18.56 13.13
C PRO A 75 1.15 19.62 12.40
N GLN A 76 1.81 20.57 11.76
CA GLN A 76 1.12 21.52 10.85
C GLN A 76 0.68 20.85 9.56
N PHE A 77 1.49 19.91 9.09
CA PHE A 77 1.24 19.09 7.90
C PHE A 77 1.57 17.65 8.21
N TYR A 78 0.86 16.75 7.57
CA TYR A 78 1.11 15.31 7.64
C TYR A 78 1.03 14.69 6.25
N THR A 79 1.69 13.56 6.06
CA THR A 79 1.69 12.87 4.77
C THR A 79 0.45 12.03 4.55
N ARG A 80 0.00 12.01 3.29
CA ARG A 80 -1.03 11.09 2.79
C ARG A 80 -0.59 10.53 1.45
N ILE A 81 -1.02 9.32 1.14
CA ILE A 81 -0.86 8.74 -0.20
C ILE A 81 -2.06 9.21 -1.05
N PRO A 82 -1.83 9.93 -2.16
CA PRO A 82 -2.90 10.41 -3.02
C PRO A 82 -3.42 9.30 -3.93
N ASN A 83 -4.69 9.40 -4.32
CA ASN A 83 -5.16 8.75 -5.53
C ASN A 83 -4.40 9.32 -6.72
N ALA A 84 -3.71 8.45 -7.47
CA ALA A 84 -2.85 8.84 -8.59
C ALA A 84 -3.64 8.97 -9.90
N PRO A 85 -3.05 9.61 -10.94
CA PRO A 85 -3.64 9.62 -12.28
C PRO A 85 -4.06 8.25 -12.79
N GLU A 86 -5.22 8.17 -13.41
CA GLU A 86 -5.79 6.93 -13.91
C GLU A 86 -5.02 6.43 -15.14
N TRP A 87 -4.40 5.26 -15.04
CA TRP A 87 -3.60 4.66 -16.12
C TRP A 87 -4.27 3.51 -16.84
N SER A 88 -5.32 2.90 -16.27
CA SER A 88 -5.96 1.70 -16.85
C SER A 88 -7.03 2.00 -17.88
N ARG A 89 -7.48 3.24 -17.99
CA ARG A 89 -8.65 3.62 -18.80
C ARG A 89 -8.57 3.17 -20.26
N ILE A 90 -9.64 2.49 -20.73
CA ILE A 90 -9.88 2.10 -22.11
C ILE A 90 -11.38 2.25 -22.37
N SER A 91 -11.80 3.33 -23.07
CA SER A 91 -13.21 3.45 -23.49
C SER A 91 -13.46 2.58 -24.72
N LEU A 92 -14.63 1.94 -24.76
CA LEU A 92 -15.15 1.22 -25.92
C LEU A 92 -16.27 2.03 -26.55
N ARG A 93 -16.10 2.39 -27.82
CA ARG A 93 -17.08 3.18 -28.58
C ARG A 93 -17.52 2.45 -29.83
N LEU A 94 -18.82 2.42 -30.05
CA LEU A 94 -19.45 2.22 -31.35
C LEU A 94 -19.64 3.59 -32.04
N ILE A 95 -20.26 3.64 -33.22
CA ILE A 95 -20.40 4.91 -33.95
C ILE A 95 -21.08 5.99 -33.09
N ASP A 96 -22.20 5.64 -32.45
CA ASP A 96 -23.03 6.60 -31.70
C ASP A 96 -23.25 6.18 -30.23
N GLU A 97 -22.49 5.23 -29.71
CA GLU A 97 -22.64 4.70 -28.35
C GLU A 97 -21.26 4.52 -27.70
N GLU A 98 -21.19 4.77 -26.43
CA GLU A 98 -20.01 4.45 -25.60
C GLU A 98 -20.45 3.49 -24.50
N LEU A 99 -19.66 2.45 -24.28
CA LEU A 99 -19.96 1.45 -23.24
C LEU A 99 -19.90 2.09 -21.85
N ASP A 100 -20.99 1.94 -21.13
CA ASP A 100 -21.13 2.21 -19.71
C ASP A 100 -21.98 1.09 -19.09
N LEU A 101 -21.38 0.27 -18.24
CA LEU A 101 -22.07 -0.86 -17.61
C LEU A 101 -23.20 -0.42 -16.65
N ALA A 102 -23.28 0.86 -16.29
CA ALA A 102 -24.41 1.41 -15.55
C ALA A 102 -25.60 1.76 -16.44
N GLN A 103 -25.42 1.82 -17.78
CA GLN A 103 -26.42 2.26 -18.74
C GLN A 103 -26.81 1.14 -19.72
N TRP A 104 -25.92 0.17 -19.95
CA TRP A 104 -26.16 -0.95 -20.83
C TRP A 104 -26.68 -2.16 -20.06
N ASP A 105 -27.49 -2.99 -20.71
CA ASP A 105 -27.91 -4.25 -20.11
C ASP A 105 -26.71 -5.20 -20.00
N VAL A 106 -26.48 -5.75 -18.82
CA VAL A 106 -25.43 -6.76 -18.57
C VAL A 106 -26.09 -8.14 -18.65
N ASP A 107 -25.93 -8.83 -19.80
CA ASP A 107 -26.53 -10.13 -20.07
C ASP A 107 -25.84 -11.26 -19.28
N SER A 108 -24.51 -11.20 -19.15
CA SER A 108 -23.72 -12.09 -18.31
C SER A 108 -22.50 -11.37 -17.74
N PHE A 109 -22.04 -11.79 -16.58
CA PHE A 109 -20.90 -11.19 -15.89
C PHE A 109 -20.11 -12.25 -15.12
N ASN A 110 -18.79 -12.27 -15.30
CA ASN A 110 -17.86 -13.01 -14.48
C ASN A 110 -16.60 -12.19 -14.30
N ARG A 111 -16.20 -11.96 -13.05
CA ARG A 111 -14.91 -11.38 -12.70
C ARG A 111 -14.17 -12.35 -11.80
N ARG A 112 -12.90 -12.58 -12.11
CA ARG A 112 -12.07 -13.54 -11.42
C ARG A 112 -10.68 -12.97 -11.15
N LEU A 113 -10.23 -13.02 -9.91
CA LEU A 113 -8.85 -12.81 -9.53
C LEU A 113 -8.21 -14.18 -9.31
N ASP A 114 -7.30 -14.55 -10.16
CA ASP A 114 -6.45 -15.73 -10.02
C ASP A 114 -5.26 -15.36 -9.12
N MET A 115 -5.33 -15.72 -7.85
CA MET A 115 -4.31 -15.39 -6.85
C MET A 115 -3.00 -16.14 -7.11
N LYS A 116 -3.08 -17.33 -7.70
CA LYS A 116 -1.89 -18.12 -8.04
C LYS A 116 -1.05 -17.44 -9.11
N ALA A 117 -1.72 -16.88 -10.10
CA ALA A 117 -1.09 -16.18 -11.21
C ALA A 117 -0.92 -14.67 -10.96
N GLY A 118 -1.65 -14.07 -10.01
CA GLY A 118 -1.68 -12.63 -9.83
C GLY A 118 -2.35 -11.86 -10.97
N ILE A 119 -3.34 -12.46 -11.64
CA ILE A 119 -4.00 -11.93 -12.84
C ILE A 119 -5.49 -11.74 -12.56
N SER A 120 -6.03 -10.60 -12.93
CA SER A 120 -7.47 -10.36 -12.94
C SER A 120 -8.06 -10.60 -14.32
N TYR A 121 -9.19 -11.27 -14.36
CA TYR A 121 -9.97 -11.55 -15.57
C TYR A 121 -11.37 -10.99 -15.41
N ARG A 122 -11.95 -10.51 -16.52
CA ARG A 122 -13.33 -10.09 -16.58
C ARG A 122 -13.95 -10.51 -17.91
N ASP A 123 -15.04 -11.28 -17.85
CA ASP A 123 -15.85 -11.71 -18.98
C ASP A 123 -17.25 -11.13 -18.83
N VAL A 124 -17.71 -10.38 -19.82
CA VAL A 124 -19.00 -9.69 -19.78
C VAL A 124 -19.68 -9.77 -21.15
N GLU A 125 -20.96 -10.13 -21.18
CA GLU A 125 -21.81 -9.90 -22.35
C GLU A 125 -22.75 -8.73 -22.04
N VAL A 126 -22.88 -7.83 -23.00
CA VAL A 126 -23.66 -6.61 -22.87
C VAL A 126 -24.54 -6.37 -24.07
N THR A 127 -25.70 -5.76 -23.81
CA THR A 127 -26.60 -5.26 -24.84
C THR A 127 -26.74 -3.74 -24.72
N SER A 128 -26.38 -3.01 -25.77
CA SER A 128 -26.52 -1.56 -25.80
C SER A 128 -28.00 -1.10 -25.86
N PRO A 129 -28.30 0.16 -25.53
CA PRO A 129 -29.65 0.72 -25.69
C PRO A 129 -30.23 0.61 -27.11
N ARG A 130 -29.36 0.47 -28.11
CA ARG A 130 -29.77 0.23 -29.51
C ARG A 130 -29.83 -1.25 -29.89
N GLY A 131 -29.64 -2.16 -28.94
CA GLY A 131 -29.71 -3.61 -29.16
C GLY A 131 -28.44 -4.22 -29.75
N ASN A 132 -27.33 -3.49 -29.77
CA ASN A 132 -26.02 -4.03 -30.18
C ASN A 132 -25.45 -4.91 -29.08
N LYS A 133 -25.10 -6.15 -29.42
CA LYS A 133 -24.56 -7.14 -28.46
C LYS A 133 -23.07 -7.33 -28.64
N LEU A 134 -22.34 -7.21 -27.53
CA LEU A 134 -20.91 -7.39 -27.48
C LEU A 134 -20.52 -8.34 -26.34
N ARG A 135 -19.43 -9.07 -26.53
CA ARG A 135 -18.74 -9.82 -25.48
C ARG A 135 -17.38 -9.20 -25.24
N LEU A 136 -17.09 -8.93 -23.98
CA LEU A 136 -15.80 -8.41 -23.53
C LEU A 136 -15.02 -9.50 -22.81
N HIS A 137 -13.70 -9.53 -23.04
CA HIS A 137 -12.74 -10.30 -22.24
C HIS A 137 -11.58 -9.39 -21.92
N VAL A 138 -11.30 -9.20 -20.63
CA VAL A 138 -10.24 -8.32 -20.16
C VAL A 138 -9.31 -9.09 -19.24
N GLU A 139 -8.01 -8.98 -19.49
CA GLU A 139 -6.94 -9.51 -18.63
C GLU A 139 -6.11 -8.33 -18.13
N HIS A 140 -5.81 -8.28 -16.82
CA HIS A 140 -5.06 -7.21 -16.22
C HIS A 140 -3.95 -7.74 -15.30
N ILE A 141 -2.72 -7.22 -15.48
CA ILE A 141 -1.51 -7.62 -14.78
C ILE A 141 -0.82 -6.37 -14.21
N ALA A 142 -0.58 -6.35 -12.89
CA ALA A 142 0.45 -5.53 -12.26
C ALA A 142 1.72 -6.40 -12.18
N ASP A 143 2.69 -6.16 -13.06
CA ASP A 143 3.78 -7.11 -13.31
C ASP A 143 4.68 -7.29 -12.08
N MET A 144 4.72 -8.50 -11.54
CA MET A 144 5.52 -8.84 -10.37
C MET A 144 7.01 -9.02 -10.71
N ALA A 145 7.33 -9.42 -11.94
CA ALA A 145 8.72 -9.54 -12.39
C ALA A 145 9.34 -8.17 -12.72
N ARG A 146 8.52 -7.24 -13.26
CA ARG A 146 8.93 -5.88 -13.66
C ARG A 146 8.16 -4.83 -12.89
N PRO A 147 8.75 -4.25 -11.84
CA PRO A 147 8.01 -3.41 -10.88
C PRO A 147 7.42 -2.12 -11.45
N ASN A 148 7.87 -1.67 -12.61
CA ASN A 148 7.38 -0.45 -13.26
C ASN A 148 6.36 -0.73 -14.38
N LEU A 149 5.89 -1.97 -14.54
CA LEU A 149 5.09 -2.38 -15.68
C LEU A 149 3.67 -2.81 -15.28
N CYS A 150 2.68 -2.24 -15.96
CA CYS A 150 1.28 -2.66 -15.91
C CYS A 150 0.82 -3.04 -17.34
N LEU A 151 0.02 -4.11 -17.44
CA LEU A 151 -0.43 -4.66 -18.71
C LEU A 151 -1.93 -4.86 -18.70
N ILE A 152 -2.60 -4.48 -19.80
CA ILE A 152 -4.03 -4.72 -19.99
C ILE A 152 -4.25 -5.28 -21.39
N LYS A 153 -4.89 -6.45 -21.46
CA LYS A 153 -5.36 -7.02 -22.72
C LYS A 153 -6.88 -6.94 -22.75
N TYR A 154 -7.38 -6.16 -23.66
CA TYR A 154 -8.79 -5.81 -23.78
C TYR A 154 -9.33 -6.31 -25.11
N SER A 155 -10.21 -7.30 -25.08
CA SER A 155 -10.81 -7.92 -26.24
C SER A 155 -12.33 -7.65 -26.30
N VAL A 156 -12.83 -7.28 -27.46
CA VAL A 156 -14.26 -7.12 -27.72
C VAL A 156 -14.66 -7.93 -28.92
N THR A 157 -15.62 -8.84 -28.75
CA THR A 157 -16.21 -9.63 -29.82
C THR A 157 -17.60 -9.10 -30.14
N SER A 158 -17.83 -8.79 -31.41
CA SER A 158 -19.16 -8.46 -31.86
C SER A 158 -20.04 -9.72 -31.95
N LEU A 159 -21.21 -9.71 -31.28
CA LEU A 159 -22.18 -10.81 -31.35
C LEU A 159 -23.22 -10.56 -32.47
N ASN A 160 -23.65 -9.31 -32.67
CA ASN A 160 -24.62 -8.95 -33.73
C ASN A 160 -24.31 -7.61 -34.43
N TYR A 161 -23.34 -6.84 -33.93
CA TYR A 161 -23.01 -5.53 -34.45
C TYR A 161 -22.15 -5.61 -35.72
N ALA A 162 -22.45 -4.81 -36.72
CA ALA A 162 -21.62 -4.58 -37.89
C ALA A 162 -21.33 -3.09 -38.03
N GLY A 163 -20.07 -2.70 -37.99
CA GLY A 163 -19.63 -1.32 -38.04
C GLY A 163 -18.31 -1.08 -37.33
N LYS A 164 -17.99 0.20 -37.12
CA LYS A 164 -16.74 0.60 -36.48
C LYS A 164 -16.79 0.42 -34.97
N VAL A 165 -15.83 -0.35 -34.43
CA VAL A 165 -15.52 -0.41 -33.01
C VAL A 165 -14.25 0.41 -32.78
N SER A 166 -14.25 1.30 -31.79
CA SER A 166 -13.09 2.10 -31.38
C SER A 166 -12.72 1.81 -29.94
N LEU A 167 -11.47 1.38 -29.71
CA LEU A 167 -10.85 1.26 -28.39
C LEU A 167 -10.01 2.51 -28.12
N VAL A 168 -10.21 3.12 -26.95
CA VAL A 168 -9.66 4.45 -26.65
C VAL A 168 -8.84 4.38 -25.36
N PRO A 169 -7.59 3.84 -25.42
CA PRO A 169 -6.69 3.86 -24.28
C PRO A 169 -6.23 5.28 -23.99
N THR A 170 -6.43 5.73 -22.75
CA THR A 170 -6.05 7.06 -22.28
C THR A 170 -5.44 7.02 -20.90
N PHE A 171 -4.71 8.07 -20.54
CA PHE A 171 -4.41 8.48 -19.18
C PHE A 171 -5.33 9.64 -18.81
N ASP A 172 -5.77 9.67 -17.56
CA ASP A 172 -6.59 10.76 -17.03
C ASP A 172 -5.94 11.33 -15.76
N GLY A 173 -5.56 12.59 -15.82
CA GLY A 173 -4.96 13.32 -14.70
C GLY A 173 -5.96 14.17 -13.91
N ASP A 174 -7.24 14.20 -14.30
CA ASP A 174 -8.30 14.91 -13.57
C ASP A 174 -8.93 14.00 -12.51
N ILE A 175 -8.16 13.67 -11.49
CA ILE A 175 -8.53 12.68 -10.50
C ILE A 175 -9.17 13.34 -9.28
N ALA A 176 -10.33 12.79 -8.86
CA ALA A 176 -10.95 13.09 -7.58
C ALA A 176 -10.22 12.34 -6.45
N GLN A 177 -10.05 12.99 -5.32
CA GLN A 177 -9.65 12.33 -4.09
C GLN A 177 -10.91 11.88 -3.35
N HIS A 178 -10.91 10.66 -2.80
CA HIS A 178 -12.06 10.13 -2.07
C HIS A 178 -11.91 10.32 -0.55
N THR A 179 -11.25 11.41 -0.18
CA THR A 179 -11.03 11.83 1.21
C THR A 179 -12.12 12.81 1.65
N GLU A 180 -12.03 13.30 2.87
CA GLU A 180 -12.92 14.34 3.42
C GLU A 180 -12.88 15.67 2.64
N HIS A 181 -11.91 15.82 1.74
CA HIS A 181 -11.73 17.00 0.91
C HIS A 181 -11.65 16.60 -0.59
N PRO A 182 -12.74 16.08 -1.17
CA PRO A 182 -12.75 15.55 -2.55
C PRO A 182 -12.46 16.61 -3.62
N ASP A 183 -12.72 17.88 -3.33
CA ASP A 183 -12.51 18.99 -4.27
C ASP A 183 -11.06 19.47 -4.33
N GLU A 184 -10.18 18.99 -3.45
CA GLU A 184 -8.78 19.40 -3.46
C GLU A 184 -8.03 18.73 -4.60
N LYS A 185 -7.58 19.54 -5.58
CA LYS A 185 -6.71 19.04 -6.65
C LYS A 185 -5.30 18.88 -6.14
N ILE A 186 -4.84 17.63 -6.04
CA ILE A 186 -3.52 17.29 -5.50
C ILE A 186 -2.44 17.26 -6.57
N TRP A 187 -2.80 16.95 -7.80
CA TRP A 187 -1.87 16.80 -8.90
C TRP A 187 -1.77 18.04 -9.78
N ASN A 188 -0.54 18.44 -10.08
CA ASN A 188 -0.20 19.33 -11.18
C ASN A 188 0.29 18.48 -12.35
N ILE A 189 -0.27 18.69 -13.53
CA ILE A 189 0.25 18.09 -14.76
C ILE A 189 1.42 18.96 -15.21
N LEU A 190 2.62 18.41 -15.21
CA LEU A 190 3.82 19.11 -15.66
C LEU A 190 3.95 19.06 -17.18
N ARG A 191 3.66 17.91 -17.75
CA ARG A 191 3.68 17.70 -19.20
C ARG A 191 2.85 16.47 -19.58
N SER A 192 2.14 16.55 -20.69
CA SER A 192 1.45 15.43 -21.33
C SER A 192 1.61 15.53 -22.84
N GLY A 193 1.48 14.42 -23.55
CA GLY A 193 1.55 14.42 -24.99
C GLY A 193 1.63 13.04 -25.60
N THR A 194 1.72 13.02 -26.92
CA THR A 194 1.87 11.79 -27.71
C THR A 194 3.12 11.88 -28.61
N THR A 195 3.78 10.74 -28.80
CA THR A 195 4.78 10.52 -29.85
C THR A 195 4.14 9.72 -31.00
N SER A 196 4.95 9.20 -31.92
CA SER A 196 4.41 8.35 -33.00
C SER A 196 3.72 7.08 -32.50
N ASP A 197 4.15 6.55 -31.35
CA ASP A 197 3.78 5.22 -30.84
C ASP A 197 3.49 5.20 -29.34
N CYS A 198 3.75 6.29 -28.62
CA CYS A 198 3.54 6.39 -27.18
C CYS A 198 2.71 7.62 -26.81
N ALA A 199 1.93 7.50 -25.73
CA ALA A 199 1.37 8.64 -25.01
C ALA A 199 1.97 8.68 -23.60
N TYR A 200 2.14 9.86 -23.02
CA TYR A 200 2.69 10.02 -21.68
C TYR A 200 1.99 11.14 -20.90
N LEU A 201 1.99 10.99 -19.57
CA LEU A 201 1.47 11.95 -18.61
C LEU A 201 2.45 12.06 -17.44
N TRP A 202 3.07 13.23 -17.28
CA TRP A 202 4.02 13.55 -16.21
C TRP A 202 3.37 14.49 -15.22
N THR A 203 3.37 14.12 -13.94
CA THR A 203 2.64 14.81 -12.88
C THR A 203 3.50 15.01 -11.64
N GLN A 204 3.11 15.98 -10.81
CA GLN A 204 3.74 16.31 -9.53
C GLN A 204 2.67 16.55 -8.47
N THR A 205 2.91 16.07 -7.25
CA THR A 205 2.04 16.39 -6.11
C THR A 205 2.22 17.84 -5.68
N ARG A 206 1.13 18.50 -5.28
CA ARG A 206 1.20 19.84 -4.69
C ARG A 206 1.80 19.78 -3.29
N ARG A 207 2.54 20.83 -2.89
CA ARG A 207 3.22 20.97 -1.59
C ARG A 207 4.37 20.00 -1.32
N GLU A 208 4.53 18.97 -2.12
CA GLU A 208 5.71 18.13 -2.19
C GLU A 208 6.18 18.06 -3.64
N ASP A 209 7.44 17.74 -3.82
CA ASP A 209 7.99 17.64 -5.17
C ASP A 209 7.97 16.19 -5.69
N ALA A 210 7.09 15.34 -5.14
CA ALA A 210 6.96 13.96 -5.58
C ALA A 210 6.36 13.91 -6.98
N GLN A 211 7.06 13.25 -7.90
CA GLN A 211 6.68 13.20 -9.30
C GLN A 211 6.46 11.78 -9.78
N THR A 212 5.50 11.60 -10.68
CA THR A 212 5.24 10.34 -11.37
C THR A 212 5.09 10.59 -12.86
N CYS A 213 5.51 9.62 -13.66
CA CYS A 213 5.25 9.62 -15.09
C CYS A 213 4.65 8.27 -15.51
N TYR A 214 3.65 8.35 -16.34
CA TYR A 214 2.95 7.24 -16.94
C TYR A 214 3.17 7.31 -18.44
N ALA A 215 3.62 6.24 -19.06
CA ALA A 215 3.70 6.16 -20.51
C ALA A 215 3.05 4.87 -21.00
N MET A 216 2.38 4.91 -22.13
CA MET A 216 1.80 3.73 -22.74
C MET A 216 2.15 3.63 -24.22
N THR A 217 2.28 2.39 -24.65
CA THR A 217 2.18 1.99 -26.04
C THR A 217 1.20 0.83 -26.17
N TYR A 218 0.84 0.42 -27.39
CA TYR A 218 -0.12 -0.64 -27.57
C TYR A 218 0.19 -1.50 -28.81
N ARG A 219 -0.41 -2.70 -28.83
CA ARG A 219 -0.61 -3.52 -30.03
C ARG A 219 -2.09 -3.71 -30.26
N PHE A 220 -2.50 -3.83 -31.52
CA PHE A 220 -3.88 -3.97 -31.89
C PHE A 220 -4.08 -5.13 -32.86
N PHE A 221 -5.11 -5.94 -32.63
CA PHE A 221 -5.35 -7.16 -33.38
C PHE A 221 -6.83 -7.21 -33.85
N LYS A 222 -7.03 -7.84 -34.99
CA LYS A 222 -8.35 -8.32 -35.44
C LYS A 222 -8.29 -9.82 -35.65
N ASN A 223 -9.15 -10.59 -34.99
CA ASN A 223 -9.19 -12.05 -35.08
C ASN A 223 -7.78 -12.67 -34.88
N ASN A 224 -7.07 -12.25 -33.83
CA ASN A 224 -5.71 -12.65 -33.48
C ASN A 224 -4.61 -12.27 -34.50
N LYS A 225 -4.95 -11.52 -35.56
CA LYS A 225 -3.98 -11.00 -36.51
C LYS A 225 -3.64 -9.55 -36.20
N GLU A 226 -2.36 -9.25 -35.97
CA GLU A 226 -1.92 -7.88 -35.71
C GLU A 226 -2.29 -6.97 -36.88
N THR A 227 -2.88 -5.83 -36.56
CA THR A 227 -3.43 -4.88 -37.52
C THR A 227 -2.93 -3.48 -37.20
N PHE A 228 -2.40 -2.81 -38.20
CA PHE A 228 -1.97 -1.42 -38.09
C PHE A 228 -3.18 -0.52 -38.42
N ALA A 229 -3.78 0.07 -37.38
CA ALA A 229 -4.76 1.13 -37.56
C ALA A 229 -4.06 2.47 -37.36
N ASN A 230 -4.41 3.46 -38.18
CA ASN A 230 -3.94 4.83 -37.96
C ASN A 230 -4.65 5.41 -36.72
N PRO A 231 -3.94 5.61 -35.60
CA PRO A 231 -4.58 6.13 -34.40
C PRO A 231 -4.88 7.60 -34.52
N ILE A 232 -6.03 8.00 -33.96
CA ILE A 232 -6.29 9.41 -33.68
C ILE A 232 -5.67 9.74 -32.34
N ARG A 233 -4.79 10.74 -32.30
CA ARG A 233 -4.16 11.21 -31.06
C ARG A 233 -5.16 11.98 -30.22
N ILE A 234 -5.10 11.78 -28.90
CA ILE A 234 -5.90 12.50 -27.93
C ILE A 234 -4.92 13.29 -27.06
N GLU A 235 -4.96 14.59 -27.17
CA GLU A 235 -4.15 15.53 -26.40
C GLU A 235 -5.05 16.63 -25.87
N LYS A 236 -5.59 16.42 -24.67
CA LYS A 236 -6.37 17.38 -23.90
C LYS A 236 -5.57 17.83 -22.71
N GLU A 237 -5.95 18.93 -22.08
CA GLU A 237 -5.25 19.49 -20.92
C GLU A 237 -4.90 18.47 -19.84
N LYS A 238 -5.82 17.54 -19.55
CA LYS A 238 -5.65 16.55 -18.47
C LYS A 238 -5.74 15.10 -18.94
N GLN A 239 -5.89 14.88 -20.23
CA GLN A 239 -6.08 13.55 -20.80
C GLN A 239 -5.24 13.37 -22.06
N THR A 240 -4.50 12.25 -22.13
CA THR A 240 -3.66 11.92 -23.28
C THR A 240 -3.80 10.45 -23.66
N GLY A 241 -3.70 10.13 -24.93
CA GLY A 241 -3.83 8.77 -25.44
C GLY A 241 -4.10 8.65 -26.92
N PHE A 242 -4.79 7.58 -27.28
CA PHE A 242 -5.11 7.25 -28.67
C PHE A 242 -6.54 6.76 -28.81
N SER A 243 -7.13 6.95 -30.00
CA SER A 243 -8.34 6.26 -30.41
C SER A 243 -7.99 5.36 -31.61
N VAL A 244 -8.19 4.05 -31.44
CA VAL A 244 -7.87 3.04 -32.45
C VAL A 244 -9.17 2.35 -32.86
N GLY A 245 -9.58 2.51 -34.12
CA GLY A 245 -10.85 1.98 -34.61
C GLY A 245 -10.70 0.98 -35.74
N ILE A 246 -11.58 0.00 -35.79
CA ILE A 246 -11.62 -1.03 -36.83
C ILE A 246 -13.06 -1.42 -37.15
N GLU A 247 -13.30 -1.77 -38.42
CA GLU A 247 -14.59 -2.31 -38.86
C GLU A 247 -14.71 -3.79 -38.43
N VAL A 248 -15.79 -4.13 -37.78
CA VAL A 248 -16.14 -5.48 -37.35
C VAL A 248 -17.46 -5.95 -37.92
N LYS A 249 -17.63 -7.26 -38.03
CA LYS A 249 -18.88 -7.96 -38.34
C LYS A 249 -19.21 -8.90 -37.18
N PRO A 250 -20.44 -9.42 -37.07
CA PRO A 250 -20.75 -10.47 -36.11
C PRO A 250 -19.74 -11.63 -36.16
N GLY A 251 -19.19 -11.98 -35.02
CA GLY A 251 -18.11 -12.98 -34.83
C GLY A 251 -16.68 -12.42 -34.88
N ASP A 252 -16.47 -11.19 -35.35
CA ASP A 252 -15.14 -10.57 -35.32
C ASP A 252 -14.76 -10.14 -33.89
N THR A 253 -13.48 -10.30 -33.55
CA THR A 253 -12.88 -9.86 -32.28
C THR A 253 -11.82 -8.80 -32.54
N ALA A 254 -11.95 -7.65 -31.88
CA ALA A 254 -10.91 -6.62 -31.80
C ALA A 254 -10.20 -6.71 -30.44
N THR A 255 -8.88 -6.79 -30.43
CA THR A 255 -8.09 -6.87 -29.20
C THR A 255 -7.05 -5.75 -29.17
N LEU A 256 -7.00 -5.02 -28.06
CA LEU A 256 -5.95 -4.06 -27.75
C LEU A 256 -5.14 -4.55 -26.54
N ILE A 257 -3.82 -4.60 -26.70
CA ILE A 257 -2.91 -4.83 -25.59
C ILE A 257 -2.23 -3.50 -25.26
N LYS A 258 -2.48 -2.99 -24.05
CA LYS A 258 -1.91 -1.75 -23.52
C LYS A 258 -0.73 -2.09 -22.63
N TYR A 259 0.46 -1.58 -22.95
CA TYR A 259 1.68 -1.71 -22.17
C TYR A 259 1.95 -0.37 -21.49
N ILE A 260 2.05 -0.36 -20.16
CA ILE A 260 2.09 0.86 -19.36
C ILE A 260 3.34 0.87 -18.51
N GLY A 261 4.25 1.81 -18.77
CA GLY A 261 5.40 2.11 -17.91
C GLY A 261 5.02 3.14 -16.85
N ILE A 262 5.30 2.86 -15.58
CA ILE A 262 5.01 3.72 -14.43
C ILE A 262 6.32 4.00 -13.71
N THR A 263 6.75 5.27 -13.69
CA THR A 263 7.99 5.70 -13.04
C THR A 263 7.71 6.78 -12.00
N SER A 264 8.58 6.88 -11.00
CA SER A 264 8.44 7.89 -9.94
C SER A 264 9.79 8.48 -9.53
N SER A 265 9.77 9.70 -9.00
CA SER A 265 10.95 10.39 -8.46
C SER A 265 11.54 9.71 -7.22
N LEU A 266 10.91 8.65 -6.71
CA LEU A 266 11.49 7.81 -5.67
C LEU A 266 12.66 6.96 -6.20
N TYR A 267 12.63 6.60 -7.50
CA TYR A 267 13.57 5.66 -8.12
C TYR A 267 14.38 6.23 -9.27
N TYR A 268 13.92 7.33 -9.87
CA TYR A 268 14.53 7.95 -11.04
C TYR A 268 14.76 9.44 -10.82
N GLU A 269 15.77 9.99 -11.48
CA GLU A 269 15.94 11.43 -11.54
C GLU A 269 14.77 12.07 -12.29
N ARG A 270 14.34 13.26 -11.85
CA ARG A 270 13.12 13.91 -12.36
C ARG A 270 13.12 14.15 -13.86
N GLN A 271 14.29 14.56 -14.42
CA GLN A 271 14.44 14.80 -15.85
C GLN A 271 14.31 13.54 -16.71
N ASP A 272 14.52 12.35 -16.14
CA ASP A 272 14.57 11.08 -16.87
C ASP A 272 13.22 10.35 -16.83
N LEU A 273 12.25 10.80 -16.00
CA LEU A 273 10.98 10.12 -15.76
C LEU A 273 10.19 9.83 -17.04
N ILE A 274 10.15 10.76 -18.00
CA ILE A 274 9.42 10.57 -19.26
C ILE A 274 10.13 9.52 -20.12
N GLU A 275 11.44 9.62 -20.27
CA GLU A 275 12.23 8.71 -21.10
C GLU A 275 12.18 7.29 -20.53
N GLU A 276 12.37 7.15 -19.23
CA GLU A 276 12.33 5.85 -18.55
C GLU A 276 10.93 5.21 -18.64
N SER A 277 9.85 5.95 -18.42
CA SER A 277 8.50 5.38 -18.54
C SER A 277 8.17 4.95 -19.97
N ILE A 278 8.58 5.72 -20.99
CA ILE A 278 8.45 5.34 -22.40
C ILE A 278 9.31 4.11 -22.74
N SER A 279 10.52 4.07 -22.22
CA SER A 279 11.46 2.93 -22.41
C SER A 279 10.86 1.64 -21.87
N GLU A 280 10.31 1.67 -20.64
CA GLU A 280 9.64 0.51 -20.04
C GLU A 280 8.44 0.02 -20.87
N ALA A 281 7.56 0.94 -21.31
CA ALA A 281 6.41 0.58 -22.15
C ALA A 281 6.86 -0.02 -23.51
N ARG A 282 7.89 0.54 -24.14
CA ARG A 282 8.41 0.03 -25.43
C ARG A 282 9.12 -1.32 -25.30
N LYS A 283 9.92 -1.52 -24.26
CA LYS A 283 10.54 -2.81 -23.96
C LYS A 283 9.47 -3.89 -23.77
N ALA A 284 8.43 -3.57 -23.00
CA ALA A 284 7.31 -4.49 -22.79
C ALA A 284 6.59 -4.85 -24.09
N LYS A 285 6.30 -3.86 -24.94
CA LYS A 285 5.70 -4.11 -26.26
C LYS A 285 6.58 -5.01 -27.14
N SER A 286 7.91 -4.84 -27.10
CA SER A 286 8.83 -5.66 -27.90
C SER A 286 8.92 -7.10 -27.42
N LEU A 287 8.81 -7.36 -26.11
CA LEU A 287 8.74 -8.70 -25.54
C LEU A 287 7.41 -9.39 -25.88
N GLY A 288 6.32 -8.63 -25.86
CA GLY A 288 4.98 -9.15 -26.11
C GLY A 288 4.32 -9.74 -24.86
N TRP A 289 3.01 -10.00 -24.98
CA TRP A 289 2.16 -10.44 -23.87
C TRP A 289 2.62 -11.77 -23.27
N ASP A 290 2.84 -12.79 -24.11
CA ASP A 290 3.06 -14.17 -23.65
C ASP A 290 4.32 -14.31 -22.79
N ILE A 291 5.42 -13.64 -23.18
CA ILE A 291 6.67 -13.64 -22.41
C ILE A 291 6.48 -12.93 -21.07
N LEU A 292 5.80 -11.79 -21.07
CA LEU A 292 5.58 -11.00 -19.88
C LEU A 292 4.65 -11.73 -18.89
N GLU A 293 3.60 -12.36 -19.37
CA GLU A 293 2.71 -13.19 -18.56
C GLU A 293 3.44 -14.38 -17.95
N GLU A 294 4.29 -15.09 -18.72
CA GLU A 294 5.08 -16.23 -18.22
C GLU A 294 6.03 -15.80 -17.10
N GLU A 295 6.78 -14.71 -17.29
CA GLU A 295 7.69 -14.18 -16.26
C GLU A 295 6.94 -13.69 -15.01
N HIS A 296 5.80 -13.05 -15.18
CA HIS A 296 4.93 -12.64 -14.09
C HIS A 296 4.41 -13.84 -13.28
N ARG A 297 3.91 -14.89 -13.95
CA ARG A 297 3.46 -16.14 -13.32
C ARG A 297 4.59 -16.83 -12.58
N LYS A 298 5.79 -16.84 -13.14
CA LYS A 298 6.98 -17.39 -12.47
C LYS A 298 7.31 -16.62 -11.19
N ALA A 299 7.28 -15.30 -11.22
CA ALA A 299 7.53 -14.48 -10.03
C ALA A 299 6.50 -14.74 -8.90
N TRP A 300 5.22 -14.94 -9.23
CA TRP A 300 4.22 -15.36 -8.26
C TRP A 300 4.43 -16.79 -7.78
N GLN A 301 4.81 -17.71 -8.65
CA GLN A 301 5.09 -19.10 -8.27
C GLN A 301 6.24 -19.17 -7.25
N GLU A 302 7.31 -18.39 -7.42
CA GLU A 302 8.42 -18.30 -6.46
C GLU A 302 7.95 -17.82 -5.09
N ILE A 303 6.99 -16.89 -5.03
CA ILE A 303 6.37 -16.45 -3.77
C ILE A 303 5.54 -17.59 -3.15
N TRP A 304 4.70 -18.26 -3.92
CA TRP A 304 3.84 -19.32 -3.43
C TRP A 304 4.60 -20.55 -2.97
N ASP A 305 5.70 -20.91 -3.63
CA ASP A 305 6.56 -22.03 -3.24
C ASP A 305 7.12 -21.89 -1.83
N GLU A 306 7.27 -20.65 -1.34
CA GLU A 306 7.78 -20.36 0.01
C GLU A 306 6.70 -20.03 1.04
N THR A 307 5.48 -19.67 0.60
CA THR A 307 4.52 -19.02 1.50
C THR A 307 3.14 -19.67 1.54
N ASP A 308 2.84 -20.60 0.64
CA ASP A 308 1.54 -21.25 0.62
C ASP A 308 1.27 -22.07 1.89
N VAL A 309 0.05 -21.99 2.35
CA VAL A 309 -0.45 -22.75 3.51
C VAL A 309 -1.64 -23.58 3.04
N THR A 310 -1.57 -24.90 3.22
CA THR A 310 -2.65 -25.81 2.87
C THR A 310 -3.55 -26.06 4.07
N ILE A 311 -4.86 -25.84 3.88
CA ILE A 311 -5.91 -26.13 4.86
C ILE A 311 -6.83 -27.19 4.27
N GLU A 312 -6.83 -28.38 4.85
CA GLU A 312 -7.69 -29.48 4.42
C GLU A 312 -9.06 -29.39 5.08
N GLY A 313 -10.11 -29.68 4.31
CA GLY A 313 -11.49 -29.78 4.81
C GLY A 313 -12.26 -28.47 4.92
N ASP A 314 -11.62 -27.30 4.71
CA ASP A 314 -12.27 -25.99 4.72
C ASP A 314 -11.80 -25.11 3.53
N PRO A 315 -12.45 -25.20 2.37
CA PRO A 315 -12.07 -24.43 1.20
C PRO A 315 -12.30 -22.91 1.35
N GLU A 316 -13.17 -22.46 2.26
CA GLU A 316 -13.36 -21.04 2.56
C GLU A 316 -12.18 -20.46 3.35
N ALA A 317 -11.72 -21.18 4.36
CA ALA A 317 -10.51 -20.83 5.10
C ALA A 317 -9.29 -20.87 4.19
N GLN A 318 -9.20 -21.86 3.29
CA GLN A 318 -8.13 -21.93 2.29
C GLN A 318 -8.12 -20.74 1.35
N GLN A 319 -9.28 -20.34 0.82
CA GLN A 319 -9.41 -19.13 0.00
C GLN A 319 -8.99 -17.89 0.79
N GLY A 320 -9.45 -17.76 2.04
CA GLY A 320 -9.18 -16.62 2.90
C GLY A 320 -7.69 -16.44 3.23
N ILE A 321 -6.97 -17.54 3.57
CA ILE A 321 -5.55 -17.42 3.90
C ILE A 321 -4.70 -17.06 2.67
N ARG A 322 -4.96 -17.67 1.51
CA ARG A 322 -4.29 -17.33 0.27
C ARG A 322 -4.56 -15.90 -0.17
N TYR A 323 -5.80 -15.43 -0.01
CA TYR A 323 -6.14 -14.04 -0.29
C TYR A 323 -5.35 -13.06 0.59
N ASN A 324 -5.20 -13.34 1.89
CA ASN A 324 -4.41 -12.50 2.78
C ASN A 324 -2.92 -12.50 2.41
N ILE A 325 -2.35 -13.65 2.08
CA ILE A 325 -0.96 -13.77 1.60
C ILE A 325 -0.79 -12.97 0.31
N TYR A 326 -1.69 -13.16 -0.66
CA TYR A 326 -1.70 -12.41 -1.91
C TYR A 326 -1.73 -10.90 -1.67
N GLN A 327 -2.60 -10.41 -0.78
CA GLN A 327 -2.72 -8.98 -0.45
C GLN A 327 -1.44 -8.40 0.16
N LEU A 328 -0.73 -9.16 0.99
CA LEU A 328 0.54 -8.69 1.57
C LEU A 328 1.63 -8.54 0.50
N TYR A 329 1.80 -9.53 -0.38
CA TYR A 329 2.84 -9.51 -1.40
C TYR A 329 2.56 -8.53 -2.54
N GLN A 330 1.30 -8.34 -2.94
CA GLN A 330 0.98 -7.30 -3.91
C GLN A 330 1.21 -5.88 -3.36
N THR A 331 1.16 -5.71 -2.03
CA THR A 331 1.34 -4.41 -1.38
C THR A 331 2.80 -4.08 -1.10
N TYR A 332 3.64 -5.10 -0.79
CA TYR A 332 5.00 -4.86 -0.33
C TYR A 332 5.98 -5.91 -0.85
N ARG A 333 6.98 -5.46 -1.58
CA ARG A 333 8.04 -6.32 -2.15
C ARG A 333 9.20 -6.57 -1.18
N GLY A 334 9.38 -5.67 -0.22
CA GLY A 334 10.48 -5.74 0.74
C GLY A 334 11.86 -5.39 0.18
N ASP A 335 11.95 -4.79 -0.97
CA ASP A 335 13.20 -4.42 -1.63
C ASP A 335 13.65 -2.98 -1.33
N ASP A 336 12.79 -2.16 -0.73
CA ASP A 336 13.06 -0.76 -0.43
C ASP A 336 12.74 -0.41 1.05
N PRO A 337 13.76 -0.04 1.85
CA PRO A 337 13.57 0.35 3.25
C PRO A 337 12.93 1.74 3.45
N ARG A 338 12.53 2.42 2.39
CA ARG A 338 11.75 3.67 2.43
C ARG A 338 10.26 3.40 2.37
N LEU A 339 9.85 2.17 2.02
CA LEU A 339 8.46 1.74 1.93
C LEU A 339 8.02 0.97 3.16
N ASN A 340 6.70 0.96 3.38
CA ASN A 340 6.06 0.20 4.45
C ASN A 340 4.66 -0.24 4.01
N ILE A 341 3.98 -0.99 4.87
CA ILE A 341 2.65 -1.55 4.63
C ILE A 341 1.62 -0.71 5.38
N GLY A 342 0.68 -0.13 4.66
CA GLY A 342 -0.50 0.52 5.24
C GLY A 342 -1.64 -0.48 5.47
N PRO A 343 -2.59 -0.20 6.39
CA PRO A 343 -3.66 -1.14 6.76
C PRO A 343 -4.59 -1.53 5.60
N LYS A 344 -4.67 -0.69 4.58
CA LYS A 344 -5.50 -0.91 3.39
C LYS A 344 -4.71 -1.36 2.15
N GLY A 345 -3.38 -1.42 2.23
CA GLY A 345 -2.56 -1.69 1.04
C GLY A 345 -2.96 -0.77 -0.11
N PHE A 346 -3.17 -1.34 -1.30
CA PHE A 346 -3.64 -0.61 -2.49
C PHE A 346 -5.16 -0.65 -2.70
N THR A 347 -5.94 -0.90 -1.63
CA THR A 347 -7.40 -0.99 -1.75
C THR A 347 -8.12 0.33 -1.47
N GLY A 348 -7.43 1.40 -1.10
CA GLY A 348 -8.02 2.72 -0.90
C GLY A 348 -7.15 3.70 -0.12
N GLU A 349 -7.60 4.95 -0.08
CA GLU A 349 -6.94 6.08 0.60
C GLU A 349 -7.25 6.15 2.10
N LYS A 350 -8.14 5.30 2.59
CA LYS A 350 -8.55 5.33 3.99
C LYS A 350 -7.34 5.15 4.91
N TYR A 351 -7.29 5.87 6.01
CA TYR A 351 -6.11 6.02 6.87
C TYR A 351 -4.93 6.72 6.18
N GLY A 352 -5.19 7.50 5.12
CA GLY A 352 -4.17 8.22 4.36
C GLY A 352 -3.14 7.33 3.63
N GLY A 353 -3.40 6.01 3.52
CA GLY A 353 -2.43 5.04 3.00
C GLY A 353 -1.16 4.89 3.84
N ASN A 354 -1.14 5.46 5.05
CA ASN A 354 0.02 5.50 5.94
C ASN A 354 0.20 4.19 6.70
N THR A 355 1.40 4.00 7.26
CA THR A 355 1.70 2.86 8.11
C THR A 355 1.17 3.04 9.51
N TYR A 356 0.82 1.93 10.14
CA TYR A 356 0.37 1.83 11.54
C TYR A 356 1.30 0.88 12.32
N TRP A 357 1.20 0.89 13.64
CA TRP A 357 1.94 0.00 14.52
C TRP A 357 1.59 -1.50 14.31
N ASN A 358 0.46 -1.81 13.67
CA ASN A 358 0.08 -3.17 13.28
C ASN A 358 1.09 -3.82 12.34
N THR A 359 1.81 -3.06 11.54
CA THR A 359 2.82 -3.60 10.63
C THR A 359 3.92 -4.33 11.41
N GLU A 360 4.42 -3.73 12.47
CA GLU A 360 5.44 -4.33 13.32
C GLU A 360 4.92 -5.54 14.10
N LEU A 361 3.64 -5.50 14.52
CA LEU A 361 3.03 -6.57 15.31
C LEU A 361 2.65 -7.79 14.46
N CYS A 362 2.10 -7.57 13.27
CA CYS A 362 1.47 -8.60 12.45
C CYS A 362 2.27 -8.94 11.19
N CYS A 363 2.77 -7.93 10.45
CA CYS A 363 3.43 -8.17 9.17
C CYS A 363 4.90 -8.59 9.34
N VAL A 364 5.64 -8.00 10.28
CA VAL A 364 7.04 -8.38 10.50
C VAL A 364 7.18 -9.87 10.86
N PRO A 365 6.41 -10.45 11.81
CA PRO A 365 6.47 -11.89 12.08
C PRO A 365 6.11 -12.75 10.86
N PHE A 366 5.11 -12.35 10.07
CA PHE A 366 4.75 -13.06 8.84
C PHE A 366 5.94 -13.13 7.88
N PHE A 367 6.56 -12.01 7.56
CA PHE A 367 7.71 -11.98 6.64
C PHE A 367 8.98 -12.63 7.23
N LEU A 368 9.14 -12.69 8.54
CA LEU A 368 10.25 -13.43 9.18
C LEU A 368 10.11 -14.95 9.04
N LEU A 369 8.88 -15.43 8.95
CA LEU A 369 8.57 -16.88 8.88
C LEU A 369 8.40 -17.39 7.45
N SER A 370 8.06 -16.52 6.49
CA SER A 370 7.62 -16.92 5.15
C SER A 370 8.51 -16.44 4.00
N THR A 371 9.58 -15.67 4.24
CA THR A 371 10.40 -15.09 3.16
C THR A 371 11.86 -14.89 3.54
N PRO A 372 12.72 -14.46 2.58
CA PRO A 372 14.06 -14.01 2.92
C PRO A 372 14.01 -12.94 4.04
N LYS A 373 14.80 -13.14 5.08
CA LYS A 373 14.86 -12.29 6.28
C LYS A 373 15.04 -10.80 5.99
N LYS A 374 15.58 -10.48 4.83
CA LYS A 374 15.81 -9.11 4.34
C LYS A 374 14.53 -8.28 4.19
N ILE A 375 13.41 -8.91 3.86
CA ILE A 375 12.12 -8.20 3.72
C ILE A 375 11.67 -7.64 5.06
N ALA A 376 11.67 -8.46 6.10
CA ALA A 376 11.33 -8.02 7.46
C ALA A 376 12.34 -6.98 7.99
N GLU A 377 13.64 -7.16 7.69
CA GLU A 377 14.68 -6.19 8.07
C GLU A 377 14.42 -4.80 7.45
N ASN A 378 13.97 -4.73 6.18
CA ASN A 378 13.62 -3.46 5.55
C ASN A 378 12.42 -2.77 6.21
N LEU A 379 11.43 -3.50 6.73
CA LEU A 379 10.37 -2.91 7.55
C LEU A 379 10.92 -2.29 8.86
N LEU A 380 11.87 -2.96 9.51
CA LEU A 380 12.54 -2.40 10.68
C LEU A 380 13.44 -1.21 10.33
N MET A 381 14.12 -1.25 9.17
CA MET A 381 14.92 -0.13 8.67
C MET A 381 14.08 1.10 8.37
N TYR A 382 12.84 0.94 7.92
CA TYR A 382 11.90 2.05 7.77
C TYR A 382 11.72 2.81 9.10
N ARG A 383 11.50 2.08 10.20
CA ARG A 383 11.39 2.70 11.54
C ARG A 383 12.71 3.30 12.02
N TYR A 384 13.83 2.62 11.81
CA TYR A 384 15.14 3.18 12.17
C TYR A 384 15.40 4.52 11.49
N LYS A 385 15.10 4.65 10.18
CA LYS A 385 15.23 5.91 9.44
C LYS A 385 14.36 7.04 9.99
N GLN A 386 13.27 6.72 10.68
CA GLN A 386 12.37 7.68 11.32
C GLN A 386 12.75 8.01 12.78
N LEU A 387 13.79 7.39 13.35
CA LEU A 387 14.21 7.63 14.73
C LEU A 387 14.44 9.12 15.05
N PRO A 388 15.13 9.91 14.21
CA PRO A 388 15.29 11.34 14.47
C PRO A 388 13.94 12.08 14.60
N LYS A 389 12.95 11.69 13.78
CA LYS A 389 11.62 12.26 13.81
C LYS A 389 10.82 11.83 15.03
N ALA A 390 10.95 10.58 15.45
CA ALA A 390 10.35 10.08 16.69
C ALA A 390 10.91 10.78 17.94
N ILE A 391 12.20 11.14 17.93
CA ILE A 391 12.81 11.96 18.99
C ILE A 391 12.24 13.38 18.97
N GLU A 392 12.06 13.97 17.79
CA GLU A 392 11.42 15.30 17.66
C GLU A 392 9.96 15.26 18.16
N ASN A 393 9.19 14.22 17.81
CA ASN A 393 7.82 14.05 18.28
C ASN A 393 7.75 13.99 19.83
N ALA A 394 8.63 13.22 20.45
CA ALA A 394 8.72 13.17 21.91
C ALA A 394 9.09 14.54 22.50
N ARG A 395 10.05 15.25 21.91
CA ARG A 395 10.47 16.59 22.35
C ARG A 395 9.34 17.62 22.29
N LYS A 396 8.47 17.57 21.28
CA LYS A 396 7.27 18.43 21.16
C LYS A 396 6.31 18.24 22.34
N LEU A 397 6.33 17.07 22.98
CA LEU A 397 5.52 16.72 24.14
C LEU A 397 6.26 16.92 25.48
N GLY A 398 7.46 17.49 25.46
CA GLY A 398 8.25 17.80 26.66
C GLY A 398 9.21 16.70 27.12
N PHE A 399 9.36 15.59 26.38
CA PHE A 399 10.35 14.55 26.68
C PHE A 399 11.74 14.97 26.16
N GLY A 400 12.77 14.73 26.97
CA GLY A 400 14.15 15.12 26.67
C GLY A 400 15.11 13.92 26.51
N ASN A 401 16.41 14.21 26.55
CA ASN A 401 17.50 13.23 26.58
C ASN A 401 17.41 12.16 25.45
N GLY A 402 16.99 12.55 24.25
CA GLY A 402 16.88 11.61 23.12
C GLY A 402 15.78 10.54 23.30
N ALA A 403 14.77 10.81 24.13
CA ALA A 403 13.56 9.98 24.20
C ALA A 403 12.83 10.01 22.86
N ALA A 404 12.35 8.87 22.38
CA ALA A 404 11.60 8.76 21.12
C ALA A 404 10.15 8.32 21.35
N LEU A 405 9.22 8.98 20.67
CA LEU A 405 7.85 8.53 20.55
C LEU A 405 7.51 8.39 19.06
N PHE A 406 7.44 7.15 18.61
CA PHE A 406 7.05 6.85 17.25
C PHE A 406 5.57 7.15 17.05
N PRO A 407 5.19 7.71 15.88
CA PRO A 407 3.80 8.02 15.60
C PRO A 407 2.94 6.76 15.52
N GLN A 408 1.66 6.88 15.82
CA GLN A 408 0.67 5.83 15.62
C GLN A 408 0.45 5.60 14.13
N VAL A 409 0.32 6.69 13.37
CA VAL A 409 0.08 6.70 11.93
C VAL A 409 1.08 7.62 11.25
N THR A 410 1.79 7.11 10.26
CA THR A 410 2.80 7.93 9.57
C THR A 410 3.13 7.45 8.16
N GLY A 411 3.54 8.38 7.31
CA GLY A 411 4.25 8.10 6.06
C GLY A 411 5.73 8.48 6.15
N ASN A 412 6.06 9.58 6.85
CA ASN A 412 7.41 10.17 6.90
C ASN A 412 7.98 10.35 8.32
N GLY A 413 7.34 9.77 9.34
CA GLY A 413 7.73 9.93 10.75
C GLY A 413 6.97 11.00 11.52
N GLU A 414 6.17 11.87 10.86
CA GLU A 414 5.20 12.74 11.53
C GLU A 414 3.97 11.94 11.92
N GLU A 415 3.33 12.33 13.03
CA GLU A 415 2.04 11.79 13.43
C GLU A 415 0.95 12.30 12.48
N CYS A 416 0.26 11.39 11.76
CA CYS A 416 -0.74 11.74 10.76
C CYS A 416 -2.19 11.69 11.27
N HIS A 417 -2.40 11.26 12.50
CA HIS A 417 -3.72 11.14 13.09
C HIS A 417 -4.14 12.44 13.76
N SER A 418 -4.34 13.48 12.96
CA SER A 418 -4.40 14.86 13.43
C SER A 418 -5.65 15.25 14.19
N GLU A 419 -6.74 14.48 14.06
CA GLU A 419 -8.05 14.83 14.61
C GLU A 419 -8.41 14.02 15.87
N TRP A 420 -7.59 13.06 16.25
CA TRP A 420 -7.93 12.08 17.27
C TRP A 420 -6.95 12.09 18.45
N GLU A 421 -7.45 12.28 19.65
CA GLU A 421 -6.64 12.34 20.87
C GLU A 421 -5.97 11.01 21.22
N ILE A 422 -6.52 9.89 20.77
CA ILE A 422 -6.04 8.54 21.03
C ILE A 422 -4.54 8.37 20.66
N THR A 423 -4.04 9.16 19.71
CA THR A 423 -2.62 9.16 19.34
C THR A 423 -1.68 9.58 20.48
N PHE A 424 -2.17 10.31 21.46
CA PHE A 424 -1.41 10.70 22.67
C PHE A 424 -1.56 9.69 23.80
N GLU A 425 -2.56 8.84 23.75
CA GLU A 425 -2.92 7.87 24.78
C GLU A 425 -2.42 6.46 24.48
N GLU A 426 -2.45 6.03 23.21
CA GLU A 426 -1.98 4.71 22.76
C GLU A 426 -0.46 4.60 22.67
N ILE A 427 0.22 4.93 23.75
CA ILE A 427 1.69 4.94 23.81
C ILE A 427 2.32 3.54 23.81
N HIS A 428 1.53 2.50 24.04
CA HIS A 428 1.98 1.09 23.97
C HIS A 428 2.55 0.73 22.58
N ARG A 429 2.13 1.42 21.51
CA ARG A 429 2.68 1.27 20.16
C ARG A 429 4.21 1.41 20.10
N ASN A 430 4.76 2.23 20.99
CA ASN A 430 6.19 2.48 21.05
C ASN A 430 6.99 1.20 21.41
N ASN A 431 6.44 0.34 22.26
CA ASN A 431 7.06 -0.94 22.61
C ASN A 431 6.97 -1.97 21.46
N ILE A 432 5.96 -1.85 20.58
CA ILE A 432 5.79 -2.83 19.49
C ILE A 432 6.97 -2.81 18.52
N ILE A 433 7.60 -1.65 18.34
CA ILE A 433 8.83 -1.54 17.52
C ILE A 433 9.98 -2.31 18.18
N VAL A 434 10.15 -2.18 19.50
CA VAL A 434 11.14 -2.95 20.27
C VAL A 434 10.83 -4.44 20.23
N TYR A 435 9.55 -4.81 20.31
CA TYR A 435 9.09 -6.18 20.17
C TYR A 435 9.43 -6.76 18.78
N ALA A 436 9.20 -6.02 17.70
CA ALA A 436 9.53 -6.46 16.34
C ALA A 436 11.05 -6.65 16.16
N ILE A 437 11.88 -5.78 16.74
CA ILE A 437 13.35 -5.93 16.77
C ILE A 437 13.74 -7.22 17.53
N LEU A 438 13.10 -7.51 18.66
CA LEU A 438 13.32 -8.75 19.41
C LEU A 438 12.92 -9.98 18.60
N GLN A 439 11.75 -9.95 17.95
CA GLN A 439 11.29 -11.05 17.08
C GLN A 439 12.27 -11.30 15.94
N HIS A 440 12.78 -10.24 15.29
CA HIS A 440 13.80 -10.36 14.26
C HIS A 440 15.02 -11.13 14.79
N ALA A 441 15.61 -10.71 15.91
CA ALA A 441 16.78 -11.39 16.49
C ALA A 441 16.48 -12.84 16.88
N THR A 442 15.30 -13.10 17.46
CA THR A 442 14.90 -14.44 17.91
C THR A 442 14.73 -15.40 16.75
N LEU A 443 14.04 -14.97 15.68
CA LEU A 443 13.70 -15.84 14.54
C LEU A 443 14.82 -15.95 13.51
N THR A 444 15.70 -14.95 13.43
CA THR A 444 16.85 -14.99 12.52
C THR A 444 18.09 -15.61 13.15
N GLY A 445 18.17 -15.63 14.49
CA GLY A 445 19.34 -16.06 15.24
C GLY A 445 20.57 -15.13 15.13
N THR A 446 20.40 -13.91 14.57
CA THR A 446 21.47 -12.92 14.44
C THR A 446 21.18 -11.64 15.23
N LEU A 447 22.23 -11.03 15.74
CA LEU A 447 22.17 -9.75 16.46
C LEU A 447 22.67 -8.56 15.63
N ASP A 448 23.05 -8.78 14.37
CA ASP A 448 23.66 -7.76 13.52
C ASP A 448 22.77 -6.51 13.37
N TYR A 449 21.47 -6.71 13.15
CA TYR A 449 20.52 -5.59 13.07
C TYR A 449 20.47 -4.80 14.39
N ILE A 450 20.43 -5.51 15.54
CA ILE A 450 20.39 -4.85 16.85
C ILE A 450 21.66 -4.06 17.08
N ALA A 451 22.83 -4.66 16.83
CA ALA A 451 24.12 -4.02 17.06
C ALA A 451 24.28 -2.74 16.23
N ARG A 452 23.90 -2.79 14.95
CA ARG A 452 24.10 -1.67 14.01
C ARG A 452 23.03 -0.58 14.09
N TYR A 453 21.77 -0.94 14.38
CA TYR A 453 20.61 -0.05 14.25
C TYR A 453 19.64 -0.14 15.45
N GLY A 454 19.22 -1.35 15.79
CA GLY A 454 18.12 -1.59 16.72
C GLY A 454 18.37 -1.05 18.12
N LEU A 455 19.61 -1.13 18.61
CA LEU A 455 19.97 -0.70 19.97
C LEU A 455 19.75 0.82 20.17
N GLU A 456 19.98 1.64 19.14
CA GLU A 456 19.69 3.08 19.18
C GLU A 456 18.19 3.33 19.38
N VAL A 457 17.34 2.61 18.65
CA VAL A 457 15.88 2.67 18.78
C VAL A 457 15.44 2.25 20.19
N MET A 458 15.97 1.13 20.67
CA MET A 458 15.61 0.56 21.97
C MET A 458 15.96 1.51 23.13
N ILE A 459 17.13 2.16 23.09
CA ILE A 459 17.56 3.16 24.09
C ILE A 459 16.59 4.35 24.05
N ALA A 460 16.31 4.90 22.87
CA ALA A 460 15.47 6.08 22.74
C ALA A 460 14.02 5.83 23.20
N VAL A 461 13.47 4.65 22.88
CA VAL A 461 12.14 4.22 23.36
C VAL A 461 12.15 3.99 24.88
N SER A 462 13.20 3.40 25.43
CA SER A 462 13.34 3.20 26.89
C SER A 462 13.41 4.53 27.65
N ARG A 463 14.08 5.52 27.11
CA ARG A 463 14.11 6.90 27.65
C ARG A 463 12.72 7.54 27.68
N PHE A 464 11.92 7.32 26.64
CA PHE A 464 10.53 7.78 26.66
C PHE A 464 9.76 7.13 27.82
N TRP A 465 9.82 5.82 27.96
CA TRP A 465 9.13 5.11 29.05
C TRP A 465 9.58 5.56 30.43
N SER A 466 10.89 5.72 30.64
CA SER A 466 11.44 6.13 31.93
C SER A 466 11.02 7.54 32.36
N GLN A 467 10.69 8.41 31.39
CA GLN A 467 10.18 9.76 31.63
C GLN A 467 8.65 9.81 31.70
N ARG A 468 7.95 8.84 31.06
CA ARG A 468 6.48 8.81 31.04
C ARG A 468 5.84 8.28 32.30
N VAL A 469 6.56 7.45 33.07
CA VAL A 469 6.06 6.94 34.34
C VAL A 469 6.15 8.00 35.42
N SER A 470 5.19 7.99 36.36
CA SER A 470 5.18 8.83 37.56
C SER A 470 5.26 7.95 38.81
N PHE A 471 5.98 8.39 39.83
CA PHE A 471 6.05 7.65 41.10
C PHE A 471 4.91 8.02 42.01
N SER A 472 4.06 7.06 42.37
CA SER A 472 2.97 7.22 43.31
C SER A 472 3.45 6.95 44.73
N GLN A 473 3.54 7.99 45.56
CA GLN A 473 3.93 7.86 46.97
C GLN A 473 2.98 6.94 47.76
N PRO A 474 1.66 7.04 47.61
CA PRO A 474 0.72 6.16 48.34
C PRO A 474 0.88 4.66 47.94
N LYS A 475 1.19 4.40 46.67
CA LYS A 475 1.34 3.02 46.17
C LYS A 475 2.79 2.49 46.27
N GLN A 476 3.77 3.37 46.51
CA GLN A 476 5.20 3.06 46.44
C GLN A 476 5.57 2.34 45.11
N LYS A 477 4.89 2.72 44.02
CA LYS A 477 4.98 2.13 42.68
C LYS A 477 5.02 3.20 41.60
N TYR A 478 5.61 2.85 40.45
CA TYR A 478 5.47 3.66 39.23
C TYR A 478 4.13 3.40 38.57
N VAL A 479 3.48 4.44 38.14
CA VAL A 479 2.15 4.45 37.50
C VAL A 479 2.21 5.14 36.14
N ILE A 480 1.35 4.75 35.23
CA ILE A 480 1.12 5.42 33.94
C ILE A 480 -0.35 5.84 33.90
N LEU A 481 -0.58 7.15 33.81
CA LEU A 481 -1.91 7.75 33.90
C LEU A 481 -2.37 8.24 32.53
N GLY A 482 -3.69 8.27 32.29
CA GLY A 482 -4.32 8.83 31.09
C GLY A 482 -3.83 8.14 29.81
N VAL A 483 -4.12 6.87 29.65
CA VAL A 483 -3.73 6.07 28.48
C VAL A 483 -4.90 5.25 27.95
N THR A 484 -4.80 4.88 26.68
CA THR A 484 -5.70 3.93 26.03
C THR A 484 -4.89 2.68 25.69
N GLY A 485 -5.38 1.52 26.07
CA GLY A 485 -4.80 0.24 25.69
C GLY A 485 -5.23 -0.20 24.29
N PRO A 486 -4.89 -1.42 23.86
CA PRO A 486 -5.32 -1.98 22.56
C PRO A 486 -6.84 -2.11 22.42
N ASN A 487 -7.56 -2.15 23.53
CA ASN A 487 -9.01 -2.05 23.55
C ASN A 487 -9.41 -0.56 23.62
N GLU A 488 -9.71 0.02 22.47
CA GLU A 488 -9.99 1.46 22.31
C GLU A 488 -11.31 1.89 22.96
N TYR A 489 -12.17 0.98 23.42
CA TYR A 489 -13.38 1.30 24.18
C TYR A 489 -13.08 1.83 25.59
N GLU A 490 -11.90 1.51 26.13
CA GLU A 490 -11.43 1.97 27.44
C GLU A 490 -10.35 3.02 27.25
N ASN A 491 -10.75 4.23 26.88
CA ASN A 491 -9.83 5.33 26.66
C ASN A 491 -9.61 6.16 27.93
N ASN A 492 -8.48 6.86 27.98
CA ASN A 492 -8.07 7.77 29.05
C ASN A 492 -8.13 7.13 30.46
N VAL A 493 -7.67 5.88 30.57
CA VAL A 493 -7.63 5.13 31.83
C VAL A 493 -6.25 5.17 32.47
N ASP A 494 -6.22 4.93 33.79
CA ASP A 494 -4.98 4.87 34.56
C ASP A 494 -4.50 3.42 34.68
N ASN A 495 -3.19 3.23 34.49
CA ASN A 495 -2.52 1.94 34.70
C ASN A 495 -3.10 0.79 33.87
N ASN A 496 -3.43 1.06 32.60
CA ASN A 496 -3.77 -0.02 31.69
C ASN A 496 -2.69 -1.11 31.76
N TRP A 497 -3.11 -2.36 32.01
CA TRP A 497 -2.19 -3.46 32.25
C TRP A 497 -1.23 -3.69 31.09
N TYR A 498 -1.74 -3.66 29.86
CA TYR A 498 -0.94 -3.87 28.66
C TYR A 498 0.09 -2.75 28.45
N THR A 499 -0.27 -1.51 28.71
CA THR A 499 0.63 -0.35 28.62
C THR A 499 1.75 -0.44 29.65
N ASN A 500 1.42 -0.78 30.91
CA ASN A 500 2.41 -0.97 31.97
C ASN A 500 3.33 -2.16 31.71
N TYR A 501 2.78 -3.26 31.20
CA TYR A 501 3.56 -4.42 30.75
C TYR A 501 4.49 -4.07 29.58
N SER A 502 4.02 -3.28 28.60
CA SER A 502 4.82 -2.81 27.48
C SER A 502 6.01 -1.97 27.95
N CYS A 503 5.80 -1.07 28.90
CA CYS A 503 6.88 -0.31 29.54
C CYS A 503 7.93 -1.26 30.17
N MET A 504 7.51 -2.15 31.06
CA MET A 504 8.41 -3.10 31.74
C MET A 504 9.18 -3.97 30.74
N ARG A 505 8.47 -4.53 29.74
CA ARG A 505 9.11 -5.40 28.71
C ARG A 505 10.12 -4.65 27.87
N CYS A 506 9.82 -3.42 27.45
CA CYS A 506 10.75 -2.58 26.70
C CYS A 506 12.06 -2.36 27.48
N LEU A 507 11.95 -1.87 28.72
CA LEU A 507 13.11 -1.59 29.57
C LEU A 507 13.95 -2.86 29.83
N LYS A 508 13.29 -3.99 30.15
CA LYS A 508 13.96 -5.27 30.39
C LYS A 508 14.68 -5.78 29.14
N THR A 509 14.03 -5.73 27.99
CA THR A 509 14.60 -6.16 26.71
C THR A 509 15.83 -5.31 26.35
N THR A 510 15.72 -3.99 26.49
CA THR A 510 16.82 -3.06 26.21
C THR A 510 18.02 -3.31 27.10
N LEU A 511 17.83 -3.51 28.42
CA LEU A 511 18.92 -3.84 29.34
C LEU A 511 19.64 -5.15 28.95
N SER A 512 18.87 -6.19 28.62
CA SER A 512 19.44 -7.46 28.16
C SER A 512 20.32 -7.30 26.92
N PHE A 513 19.83 -6.54 25.92
CA PHE A 513 20.61 -6.34 24.70
C PHE A 513 21.79 -5.38 24.87
N LEU A 514 21.72 -4.41 25.76
CA LEU A 514 22.91 -3.60 26.13
C LEU A 514 24.02 -4.48 26.64
N GLU A 515 23.72 -5.46 27.51
CA GLU A 515 24.71 -6.39 28.06
C GLU A 515 25.23 -7.39 27.01
N ILE A 516 24.36 -7.90 26.15
CA ILE A 516 24.73 -8.86 25.11
C ILE A 516 25.59 -8.18 24.04
N ILE A 517 25.18 -7.01 23.54
CA ILE A 517 25.91 -6.28 22.51
C ILE A 517 27.25 -5.76 23.04
N ALA A 518 27.33 -5.32 24.31
CA ALA A 518 28.60 -4.95 24.92
C ALA A 518 29.64 -6.09 24.90
N ARG A 519 29.18 -7.34 25.02
CA ARG A 519 30.07 -8.53 25.01
C ARG A 519 30.38 -9.02 23.60
N GLN A 520 29.42 -9.05 22.71
CA GLN A 520 29.57 -9.68 21.39
C GLN A 520 29.96 -8.70 20.29
N TYR A 521 29.59 -7.41 20.41
CA TYR A 521 29.85 -6.34 19.45
C TYR A 521 30.41 -5.08 20.14
N PRO A 522 31.57 -5.15 20.79
CA PRO A 522 32.08 -4.07 21.64
C PRO A 522 32.30 -2.75 20.90
N ASP A 523 32.68 -2.78 19.62
CA ASP A 523 32.88 -1.58 18.80
C ASP A 523 31.57 -0.88 18.50
N GLU A 524 30.52 -1.65 18.13
CA GLU A 524 29.17 -1.13 17.90
C GLU A 524 28.55 -0.59 19.20
N TYR A 525 28.77 -1.30 20.32
CA TYR A 525 28.33 -0.80 21.63
C TYR A 525 28.98 0.55 21.97
N ALA A 526 30.31 0.68 21.74
CA ALA A 526 31.00 1.94 21.94
C ALA A 526 30.48 3.05 21.02
N ARG A 527 30.20 2.72 19.76
CA ARG A 527 29.57 3.65 18.80
C ARG A 527 28.22 4.12 19.31
N VAL A 528 27.34 3.20 19.67
CA VAL A 528 25.97 3.51 20.13
C VAL A 528 26.01 4.35 21.41
N ARG A 529 26.84 4.01 22.37
CA ARG A 529 27.01 4.81 23.60
C ARG A 529 27.41 6.25 23.30
N ARG A 530 28.32 6.45 22.36
CA ARG A 530 28.79 7.78 21.96
C ARG A 530 27.68 8.60 21.29
N ILE A 531 27.00 8.03 20.28
CA ILE A 531 25.97 8.77 19.50
C ILE A 531 24.71 9.04 20.30
N THR A 532 24.35 8.13 21.20
CA THR A 532 23.16 8.30 22.06
C THR A 532 23.48 9.04 23.36
N ASN A 533 24.76 9.32 23.64
CA ASN A 533 25.22 9.87 24.92
C ASN A 533 24.70 9.06 26.12
N LEU A 534 24.74 7.71 26.03
CA LEU A 534 24.19 6.83 27.05
C LEU A 534 25.03 6.87 28.35
N ASN A 535 24.42 7.32 29.45
CA ASN A 535 24.94 7.11 30.78
C ASN A 535 24.44 5.76 31.35
N TYR A 536 25.14 4.68 31.00
CA TYR A 536 24.71 3.32 31.35
C TYR A 536 24.45 3.12 32.84
N ALA A 537 25.30 3.67 33.70
CA ALA A 537 25.17 3.47 35.16
C ALA A 537 23.85 4.06 35.67
N GLU A 538 23.60 5.32 35.39
CA GLU A 538 22.41 6.04 35.83
C GLU A 538 21.14 5.53 35.18
N GLU A 539 21.15 5.42 33.82
CA GLU A 539 19.94 5.04 33.08
C GLU A 539 19.55 3.58 33.38
N SER A 540 20.51 2.64 33.51
CA SER A 540 20.22 1.25 33.83
C SER A 540 19.69 1.06 35.27
N GLU A 541 20.20 1.82 36.25
CA GLU A 541 19.66 1.83 37.60
C GLU A 541 18.21 2.30 37.62
N ARG A 542 17.93 3.43 36.96
CA ARG A 542 16.58 3.96 36.83
C ARG A 542 15.61 2.98 36.16
N TRP A 543 16.07 2.31 35.08
CA TRP A 543 15.22 1.35 34.36
C TRP A 543 14.94 0.10 35.19
N ARG A 544 15.93 -0.43 35.93
CA ARG A 544 15.72 -1.57 36.86
C ARG A 544 14.75 -1.21 37.97
N ASP A 545 14.85 -0.02 38.55
CA ASP A 545 13.93 0.47 39.56
C ASP A 545 12.48 0.54 39.03
N ILE A 546 12.27 1.02 37.80
CA ILE A 546 10.94 1.04 37.18
C ILE A 546 10.44 -0.40 36.94
N ILE A 547 11.27 -1.31 36.40
CA ILE A 547 10.90 -2.70 36.14
C ILE A 547 10.38 -3.37 37.42
N GLU A 548 11.06 -3.18 38.54
CA GLU A 548 10.73 -3.82 39.83
C GLU A 548 9.47 -3.22 40.47
N ARG A 549 9.25 -1.93 40.26
CA ARG A 549 8.22 -1.19 41.00
C ARG A 549 7.06 -0.67 40.13
N ILE A 550 6.99 -1.03 38.86
CA ILE A 550 5.83 -0.65 38.02
C ILE A 550 4.54 -1.31 38.56
N TYR A 551 3.46 -0.57 38.58
CA TYR A 551 2.18 -1.02 39.11
C TYR A 551 1.44 -1.87 38.07
N PHE A 552 1.04 -3.07 38.47
CA PHE A 552 0.11 -3.91 37.69
C PHE A 552 -1.23 -3.98 38.43
N CYS A 553 -2.24 -3.40 37.86
CA CYS A 553 -3.60 -3.56 38.34
C CYS A 553 -4.14 -4.91 37.84
N LEU A 554 -4.32 -5.86 38.75
CA LEU A 554 -4.92 -7.18 38.46
C LEU A 554 -6.42 -7.22 38.70
N LEU A 555 -6.99 -6.14 39.24
CA LEU A 555 -8.42 -5.99 39.44
C LEU A 555 -9.00 -5.22 38.26
N TYR A 556 -9.57 -5.93 37.32
CA TYR A 556 -10.63 -5.39 36.49
C TYR A 556 -11.85 -5.20 37.39
N THR A 557 -12.02 -4.04 37.93
CA THR A 557 -13.33 -3.63 38.34
C THR A 557 -14.06 -3.19 37.10
N SER A 558 -14.99 -4.01 36.68
CA SER A 558 -16.04 -3.75 35.72
C SER A 558 -16.66 -2.37 35.86
#